data_0fd550fb3643e30d96aeaed2c76dc1a7
#
_entry.id   0fd550fb3643e30d96aeaed2c76dc1a7
#
_cell.length_a   1.000
_cell.length_b   1.000
_cell.length_c   1.000
_cell.angle_alpha   90.00
_cell.angle_beta   90.00
_cell.angle_gamma   90.00
#
_symmetry.space_group_name_H-M   'P 1'
#
loop_
_entity.id
_entity.type
_entity.pdbx_description
1 polymer ?
#
loop_
_entity_poly.entity_id
_entity_poly.type
_entity_poly.pdbx_seq_one_letter_code
_entity_poly.pdbx_strand_id
1 'polypeptide(L)'
;TSVEAIMYTEDRDLFVKKLDEIPMKTPKSHAVESMEEALKAAREIGYPVMVRSAYALGGLGSGICPDEEAFIKLAESSFAFSKQILVEESLKGWKEIEFEVIRDANDHCFTVASMENFDPLGIHTGESIVVAPTCSLTEEQVTMLQDLSTKCIRHLGIVGECNIQYAFNAETNDYRVIEVNARLS
;
A
#
# COMPACT_ATOMS: atom_id res chain seq x y z
N THR A 1 3.81 -0.57 22.08
CA THR A 1 4.59 -0.81 20.86
C THR A 1 6.03 -0.38 21.05
N SER A 2 6.99 -1.16 20.57
CA SER A 2 8.41 -0.84 20.61
C SER A 2 8.77 0.25 19.60
N VAL A 3 9.88 0.96 19.82
CA VAL A 3 10.41 1.94 18.84
C VAL A 3 10.75 1.25 17.52
N GLU A 4 11.27 0.03 17.57
CA GLU A 4 11.60 -0.77 16.39
C GLU A 4 10.35 -1.09 15.55
N ALA A 5 9.24 -1.48 16.18
CA ALA A 5 7.97 -1.71 15.47
C ALA A 5 7.43 -0.43 14.82
N ILE A 6 7.59 0.73 15.47
CA ILE A 6 7.24 2.03 14.87
C ILE A 6 8.13 2.31 13.66
N MET A 7 9.43 2.08 13.76
CA MET A 7 10.34 2.28 12.62
C MET A 7 9.97 1.41 11.41
N TYR A 8 9.56 0.16 11.62
CA TYR A 8 9.08 -0.71 10.54
C TYR A 8 7.81 -0.18 9.86
N THR A 9 6.97 0.57 10.55
CA THR A 9 5.74 1.11 9.96
C THR A 9 5.94 2.48 9.29
N GLU A 10 6.89 3.28 9.77
CA GLU A 10 7.13 4.63 9.25
C GLU A 10 8.12 4.67 8.06
N ASP A 11 9.05 3.72 8.00
CA ASP A 11 10.02 3.63 6.91
C ASP A 11 9.55 2.64 5.84
N ARG A 12 9.29 3.13 4.64
CA ARG A 12 8.75 2.33 3.53
C ARG A 12 9.62 1.14 3.15
N ASP A 13 10.93 1.33 3.12
CA ASP A 13 11.86 0.26 2.73
C ASP A 13 11.96 -0.81 3.82
N LEU A 14 11.97 -0.40 5.09
CA LEU A 14 11.94 -1.32 6.22
C LEU A 14 10.61 -2.08 6.27
N PHE A 15 9.50 -1.41 6.01
CA PHE A 15 8.18 -2.00 5.96
C PHE A 15 8.09 -3.13 4.92
N VAL A 16 8.48 -2.85 3.67
CA VAL A 16 8.48 -3.84 2.59
C VAL A 16 9.37 -5.02 2.94
N LYS A 17 10.63 -4.78 3.34
CA LYS A 17 11.56 -5.84 3.75
C LYS A 17 11.03 -6.69 4.89
N LYS A 18 10.36 -6.05 5.86
CA LYS A 18 9.79 -6.77 7.00
C LYS A 18 8.60 -7.64 6.60
N LEU A 19 7.75 -7.17 5.71
CA LEU A 19 6.61 -7.94 5.19
C LEU A 19 7.03 -9.04 4.21
N ASP A 20 8.15 -8.90 3.51
CA ASP A 20 8.72 -9.95 2.64
C ASP A 20 9.19 -11.19 3.43
N GLU A 21 9.42 -11.08 4.76
CA GLU A 21 9.74 -12.21 5.62
C GLU A 21 8.56 -13.19 5.81
N ILE A 22 7.35 -12.75 5.50
CA ILE A 22 6.11 -13.53 5.59
C ILE A 22 5.34 -13.42 4.27
N PRO A 23 4.38 -14.33 3.97
CA PRO A 23 3.63 -14.30 2.72
C PRO A 23 2.61 -13.15 2.69
N MET A 24 3.09 -11.92 2.89
CA MET A 24 2.29 -10.70 2.74
C MET A 24 2.69 -9.99 1.46
N LYS A 25 1.70 -9.37 0.81
CA LYS A 25 1.92 -8.67 -0.46
C LYS A 25 1.89 -7.17 -0.22
N THR A 26 2.94 -6.47 -0.65
CA THR A 26 3.00 -5.02 -0.75
C THR A 26 2.95 -4.59 -2.22
N PRO A 27 2.58 -3.35 -2.55
CA PRO A 27 2.70 -2.85 -3.92
C PRO A 27 4.14 -2.95 -4.39
N LYS A 28 4.35 -3.51 -5.58
CA LYS A 28 5.69 -3.53 -6.19
C LYS A 28 6.12 -2.10 -6.49
N SER A 29 7.35 -1.77 -6.13
CA SER A 29 7.93 -0.45 -6.35
C SER A 29 9.43 -0.56 -6.57
N HIS A 30 9.94 0.17 -7.56
CA HIS A 30 11.36 0.26 -7.87
C HIS A 30 11.77 1.73 -7.95
N ALA A 31 12.78 2.10 -7.17
CA ALA A 31 13.45 3.38 -7.31
C ALA A 31 14.52 3.24 -8.42
N VAL A 32 14.46 4.10 -9.44
CA VAL A 32 15.31 4.01 -10.63
C VAL A 32 15.91 5.37 -10.99
N GLU A 33 17.11 5.37 -11.54
CA GLU A 33 17.87 6.59 -11.87
C GLU A 33 18.19 6.71 -13.37
N SER A 34 17.77 5.71 -14.16
CA SER A 34 17.95 5.72 -15.62
C SER A 34 16.70 5.22 -16.34
N MET A 35 16.56 5.62 -17.61
CA MET A 35 15.46 5.15 -18.46
C MET A 35 15.52 3.64 -18.69
N GLU A 36 16.72 3.07 -18.78
CA GLU A 36 16.92 1.63 -18.96
C GLU A 36 16.40 0.85 -17.75
N GLU A 37 16.76 1.27 -16.53
CA GLU A 37 16.23 0.69 -15.28
C GLU A 37 14.73 0.86 -15.17
N ALA A 38 14.21 2.04 -15.54
CA ALA A 38 12.80 2.35 -15.50
C ALA A 38 11.98 1.44 -16.42
N LEU A 39 12.42 1.23 -17.65
CA LEU A 39 11.76 0.32 -18.60
C LEU A 39 11.81 -1.14 -18.12
N LYS A 40 12.93 -1.56 -17.55
CA LYS A 40 13.07 -2.89 -16.95
C LYS A 40 12.09 -3.08 -15.81
N ALA A 41 12.02 -2.14 -14.88
CA ALA A 41 11.10 -2.15 -13.75
C ALA A 41 9.63 -2.18 -14.20
N ALA A 42 9.25 -1.33 -15.18
CA ALA A 42 7.88 -1.28 -15.70
C ALA A 42 7.46 -2.61 -16.35
N ARG A 43 8.37 -3.25 -17.11
CA ARG A 43 8.09 -4.57 -17.72
C ARG A 43 8.02 -5.70 -16.68
N GLU A 44 8.81 -5.62 -15.61
CA GLU A 44 8.79 -6.59 -14.50
C GLU A 44 7.50 -6.49 -13.68
N ILE A 45 7.04 -5.26 -13.41
CA ILE A 45 5.77 -5.00 -12.71
C ILE A 45 4.59 -5.41 -13.58
N GLY A 46 4.61 -5.04 -14.87
CA GLY A 46 3.51 -5.17 -15.82
C GLY A 46 2.59 -3.93 -15.83
N TYR A 47 2.15 -3.55 -17.05
CA TYR A 47 1.25 -2.40 -17.21
C TYR A 47 -0.19 -2.73 -16.77
N PRO A 48 -0.94 -1.72 -16.24
CA PRO A 48 -0.55 -0.33 -16.03
C PRO A 48 0.40 -0.15 -14.86
N VAL A 49 1.32 0.83 -14.94
CA VAL A 49 2.21 1.22 -13.86
C VAL A 49 1.98 2.67 -13.45
N MET A 50 2.36 3.00 -12.21
CA MET A 50 2.40 4.36 -11.70
C MET A 50 3.85 4.87 -11.73
N VAL A 51 4.05 6.08 -12.21
CA VAL A 51 5.33 6.80 -12.08
C VAL A 51 5.16 7.88 -11.03
N ARG A 52 6.12 8.01 -10.12
CA ARG A 52 6.23 9.13 -9.18
C ARG A 52 7.61 9.72 -9.23
N SER A 53 7.69 11.03 -9.32
CA SER A 53 8.94 11.75 -9.10
C SER A 53 9.26 11.80 -7.60
N ALA A 54 10.46 11.38 -7.21
CA ALA A 54 10.86 11.25 -5.80
C ALA A 54 10.80 12.57 -5.01
N TYR A 55 10.85 13.72 -5.68
CA TYR A 55 10.96 15.04 -5.05
C TYR A 55 10.01 16.10 -5.62
N ALA A 56 9.00 15.73 -6.41
CA ALA A 56 8.09 16.69 -7.01
C ALA A 56 6.97 17.10 -6.06
N LEU A 57 6.93 18.38 -5.70
CA LEU A 57 5.78 18.99 -5.06
C LEU A 57 4.62 19.13 -6.06
N GLY A 58 3.41 18.77 -5.63
CA GLY A 58 2.20 18.98 -6.44
C GLY A 58 1.96 18.00 -7.59
N GLY A 59 2.58 16.80 -7.56
CA GLY A 59 2.27 15.73 -8.54
C GLY A 59 2.85 15.93 -9.94
N LEU A 60 3.68 16.95 -10.16
CA LEU A 60 4.41 17.15 -11.42
C LEU A 60 5.30 15.94 -11.72
N GLY A 61 5.18 15.36 -12.91
CA GLY A 61 5.94 14.18 -13.31
C GLY A 61 5.44 12.87 -12.66
N SER A 62 4.21 12.83 -12.15
CA SER A 62 3.57 11.63 -11.61
C SER A 62 2.31 11.29 -12.40
N GLY A 63 2.04 9.99 -12.58
CA GLY A 63 0.85 9.57 -13.29
C GLY A 63 0.79 8.07 -13.56
N ILE A 64 -0.37 7.61 -13.99
CA ILE A 64 -0.60 6.22 -14.37
C ILE A 64 -0.34 6.06 -15.86
N CYS A 65 0.50 5.09 -16.21
CA CYS A 65 0.86 4.75 -17.59
C CYS A 65 0.19 3.42 -17.95
N PRO A 66 -0.79 3.45 -18.87
CA PRO A 66 -1.49 2.23 -19.28
C PRO A 66 -0.63 1.28 -20.12
N ASP A 67 0.39 1.79 -20.78
CA ASP A 67 1.27 1.09 -21.69
C ASP A 67 2.69 1.69 -21.73
N GLU A 68 3.58 1.05 -22.48
CA GLU A 68 5.00 1.44 -22.57
C GLU A 68 5.18 2.80 -23.24
N GLU A 69 4.34 3.16 -24.22
CA GLU A 69 4.46 4.45 -24.93
C GLU A 69 4.14 5.63 -23.98
N ALA A 70 3.05 5.52 -23.24
CA ALA A 70 2.70 6.51 -22.21
C ALA A 70 3.76 6.57 -21.09
N PHE A 71 4.31 5.41 -20.70
CA PHE A 71 5.37 5.32 -19.70
C PHE A 71 6.63 6.07 -20.12
N ILE A 72 7.14 5.84 -21.35
CA ILE A 72 8.35 6.50 -21.86
C ILE A 72 8.18 8.03 -21.81
N LYS A 73 7.08 8.55 -22.33
CA LYS A 73 6.79 10.00 -22.36
C LYS A 73 6.80 10.62 -20.95
N LEU A 74 6.16 9.93 -19.99
CA LEU A 74 6.08 10.43 -18.63
C LEU A 74 7.42 10.31 -17.90
N ALA A 75 8.14 9.19 -18.06
CA ALA A 75 9.43 8.96 -17.43
C ALA A 75 10.49 9.96 -17.93
N GLU A 76 10.56 10.26 -19.25
CA GLU A 76 11.42 11.30 -19.81
C GLU A 76 11.13 12.67 -19.16
N SER A 77 9.86 13.04 -19.07
CA SER A 77 9.45 14.27 -18.40
C SER A 77 9.86 14.28 -16.93
N SER A 78 9.69 13.17 -16.23
CA SER A 78 10.00 13.05 -14.80
C SER A 78 11.51 13.15 -14.53
N PHE A 79 12.33 12.51 -15.36
CA PHE A 79 13.80 12.60 -15.28
C PHE A 79 14.34 13.99 -15.61
N ALA A 80 13.60 14.83 -16.32
CA ALA A 80 14.00 16.23 -16.56
C ALA A 80 14.01 17.06 -15.27
N PHE A 81 13.21 16.66 -14.25
CA PHE A 81 13.06 17.39 -12.99
C PHE A 81 13.63 16.63 -11.78
N SER A 82 13.83 15.33 -11.88
CA SER A 82 14.30 14.49 -10.78
C SER A 82 15.36 13.50 -11.26
N LYS A 83 16.41 13.32 -10.47
CA LYS A 83 17.43 12.29 -10.75
C LYS A 83 16.92 10.87 -10.52
N GLN A 84 15.90 10.72 -9.68
CA GLN A 84 15.32 9.43 -9.32
C GLN A 84 13.80 9.50 -9.46
N ILE A 85 13.21 8.46 -10.02
CA ILE A 85 11.77 8.25 -10.08
C ILE A 85 11.42 6.91 -9.45
N LEU A 86 10.17 6.77 -8.99
CA LEU A 86 9.58 5.51 -8.56
C LEU A 86 8.70 4.96 -9.68
N VAL A 87 8.89 3.68 -9.99
CA VAL A 87 8.01 2.91 -10.88
C VAL A 87 7.26 1.91 -10.00
N GLU A 88 5.96 2.06 -9.93
CA GLU A 88 5.11 1.35 -8.97
C GLU A 88 3.97 0.59 -9.66
N GLU A 89 3.52 -0.47 -9.03
CA GLU A 89 2.30 -1.18 -9.41
C GLU A 89 1.10 -0.23 -9.34
N SER A 90 0.27 -0.21 -10.40
CA SER A 90 -0.95 0.59 -10.39
C SER A 90 -2.09 -0.19 -9.73
N LEU A 91 -2.62 0.35 -8.66
CA LEU A 91 -3.76 -0.22 -7.93
C LEU A 91 -5.07 0.53 -8.25
N LYS A 92 -5.11 1.22 -9.40
CA LYS A 92 -6.32 1.95 -9.83
C LYS A 92 -7.50 0.99 -9.96
N GLY A 93 -8.61 1.36 -9.32
CA GLY A 93 -9.85 0.58 -9.33
C GLY A 93 -9.93 -0.47 -8.22
N TRP A 94 -8.88 -0.64 -7.43
CA TRP A 94 -8.93 -1.46 -6.24
C TRP A 94 -9.64 -0.71 -5.11
N LYS A 95 -10.28 -1.46 -4.21
CA LYS A 95 -10.93 -0.90 -3.02
C LYS A 95 -9.90 -0.61 -1.93
N GLU A 96 -10.11 0.45 -1.19
CA GLU A 96 -9.36 0.70 0.03
C GLU A 96 -10.15 0.16 1.22
N ILE A 97 -9.57 -0.82 1.89
CA ILE A 97 -10.16 -1.50 3.04
C ILE A 97 -9.23 -1.35 4.23
N GLU A 98 -9.79 -0.99 5.37
CA GLU A 98 -9.05 -0.77 6.60
C GLU A 98 -9.57 -1.65 7.73
N PHE A 99 -8.66 -2.02 8.64
CA PHE A 99 -9.03 -2.67 9.89
C PHE A 99 -8.35 -1.96 11.06
N GLU A 100 -9.13 -1.73 12.11
CA GLU A 100 -8.59 -1.43 13.42
C GLU A 100 -8.27 -2.73 14.13
N VAL A 101 -7.04 -2.85 14.60
CA VAL A 101 -6.53 -4.08 15.23
C VAL A 101 -5.99 -3.74 16.61
N ILE A 102 -6.34 -4.57 17.59
CA ILE A 102 -5.76 -4.48 18.94
C ILE A 102 -4.97 -5.76 19.23
N ARG A 103 -3.76 -5.57 19.75
CA ARG A 103 -2.94 -6.66 20.27
C ARG A 103 -2.37 -6.30 21.63
N ASP A 104 -2.56 -7.18 22.64
CA ASP A 104 -1.97 -7.00 23.96
C ASP A 104 -0.58 -7.65 24.09
N ALA A 105 0.05 -7.45 25.23
CA ALA A 105 1.37 -8.02 25.52
C ALA A 105 1.37 -9.55 25.70
N ASN A 106 0.20 -10.17 25.84
CA ASN A 106 0.02 -11.62 25.96
C ASN A 106 -0.34 -12.29 24.62
N ASP A 107 -0.25 -11.52 23.52
CA ASP A 107 -0.57 -11.95 22.14
C ASP A 107 -2.07 -12.20 21.87
N HIS A 108 -2.98 -11.68 22.67
CA HIS A 108 -4.37 -11.60 22.27
C HIS A 108 -4.49 -10.52 21.18
N CYS A 109 -4.83 -10.96 19.97
CA CYS A 109 -4.87 -10.09 18.80
C CYS A 109 -6.19 -10.31 18.06
N PHE A 110 -6.92 -9.22 17.81
CA PHE A 110 -8.20 -9.26 17.09
C PHE A 110 -8.48 -7.93 16.38
N THR A 111 -9.31 -8.01 15.35
CA THR A 111 -9.81 -6.83 14.63
C THR A 111 -11.05 -6.29 15.35
N VAL A 112 -11.05 -4.99 15.61
CA VAL A 112 -12.16 -4.30 16.33
C VAL A 112 -13.20 -3.82 15.34
N ALA A 113 -12.76 -3.25 14.22
CA ALA A 113 -13.62 -2.70 13.17
C ALA A 113 -13.04 -2.98 11.79
N SER A 114 -13.93 -3.09 10.80
CA SER A 114 -13.59 -3.03 9.38
C SER A 114 -14.19 -1.79 8.78
N MET A 115 -13.46 -1.14 7.89
CA MET A 115 -13.86 0.08 7.21
C MET A 115 -13.60 -0.02 5.72
N GLU A 116 -14.41 0.65 4.93
CA GLU A 116 -14.27 0.73 3.48
C GLU A 116 -14.32 2.20 3.07
N ASN A 117 -13.30 2.64 2.34
CA ASN A 117 -13.29 3.96 1.70
C ASN A 117 -14.14 3.91 0.42
N PHE A 118 -15.09 4.83 0.32
CA PHE A 118 -16.01 4.91 -0.82
C PHE A 118 -15.35 5.56 -2.04
N ASP A 119 -14.39 6.42 -1.80
CA ASP A 119 -13.64 7.12 -2.83
C ASP A 119 -12.54 6.22 -3.43
N PRO A 120 -12.10 6.50 -4.68
CA PRO A 120 -11.03 5.74 -5.30
C PRO A 120 -9.75 5.73 -4.48
N LEU A 121 -9.04 4.59 -4.50
CA LEU A 121 -7.74 4.44 -3.86
C LEU A 121 -6.78 5.58 -4.24
N GLY A 122 -6.14 6.18 -3.22
CA GLY A 122 -5.20 7.30 -3.36
C GLY A 122 -5.79 8.66 -3.01
N ILE A 123 -7.07 8.75 -2.65
CA ILE A 123 -7.64 9.92 -1.96
C ILE A 123 -7.34 9.75 -0.47
N HIS A 124 -6.83 10.82 0.15
CA HIS A 124 -6.48 10.78 1.57
C HIS A 124 -7.69 10.42 2.43
N THR A 125 -7.54 9.45 3.35
CA THR A 125 -8.62 8.93 4.21
C THR A 125 -9.40 10.04 4.94
N GLY A 126 -8.71 11.09 5.39
CA GLY A 126 -9.36 12.25 6.04
C GLY A 126 -10.23 13.11 5.13
N GLU A 127 -10.21 12.90 3.81
CA GLU A 127 -10.97 13.64 2.80
C GLU A 127 -11.99 12.74 2.10
N SER A 128 -12.02 11.43 2.40
CA SER A 128 -12.92 10.44 1.79
C SER A 128 -14.06 10.05 2.72
N ILE A 129 -15.13 9.51 2.12
CA ILE A 129 -16.24 8.92 2.88
C ILE A 129 -15.86 7.51 3.29
N VAL A 130 -15.83 7.25 4.59
CA VAL A 130 -15.54 5.96 5.19
C VAL A 130 -16.83 5.33 5.72
N VAL A 131 -17.05 4.06 5.39
CA VAL A 131 -18.21 3.28 5.87
C VAL A 131 -17.70 2.16 6.78
N ALA A 132 -18.30 2.02 7.96
CA ALA A 132 -18.04 0.95 8.90
C ALA A 132 -19.37 0.27 9.32
N PRO A 133 -19.44 -1.07 9.35
CA PRO A 133 -18.45 -2.02 8.82
C PRO A 133 -18.36 -1.98 7.28
N THR A 134 -17.36 -2.68 6.69
CA THR A 134 -17.28 -2.89 5.24
C THR A 134 -18.60 -3.46 4.71
N CYS A 135 -19.12 -2.89 3.63
CA CYS A 135 -20.44 -3.25 3.09
C CYS A 135 -20.41 -3.92 1.71
N SER A 136 -19.27 -3.89 1.03
CA SER A 136 -19.13 -4.42 -0.34
C SER A 136 -18.32 -5.71 -0.44
N LEU A 137 -17.83 -6.25 0.69
CA LEU A 137 -17.09 -7.50 0.76
C LEU A 137 -17.95 -8.65 1.23
N THR A 138 -17.62 -9.88 0.79
CA THR A 138 -18.23 -11.10 1.35
C THR A 138 -17.63 -11.42 2.72
N GLU A 139 -18.31 -12.26 3.51
CA GLU A 139 -17.83 -12.70 4.82
C GLU A 139 -16.47 -13.42 4.72
N GLU A 140 -16.25 -14.19 3.65
CA GLU A 140 -14.99 -14.89 3.39
C GLU A 140 -13.86 -13.89 3.11
N GLN A 141 -14.14 -12.83 2.34
CA GLN A 141 -13.17 -11.77 2.06
C GLN A 141 -12.79 -10.99 3.31
N VAL A 142 -13.77 -10.64 4.12
CA VAL A 142 -13.54 -9.98 5.43
C VAL A 142 -12.70 -10.88 6.33
N THR A 143 -13.06 -12.16 6.47
CA THR A 143 -12.32 -13.12 7.31
C THR A 143 -10.87 -13.28 6.84
N MET A 144 -10.66 -13.39 5.53
CA MET A 144 -9.32 -13.48 4.94
C MET A 144 -8.46 -12.25 5.31
N LEU A 145 -9.01 -11.05 5.16
CA LEU A 145 -8.28 -9.82 5.47
C LEU A 145 -8.04 -9.65 6.98
N GLN A 146 -8.97 -10.10 7.84
CA GLN A 146 -8.79 -10.14 9.29
C GLN A 146 -7.64 -11.07 9.71
N ASP A 147 -7.57 -12.27 9.12
CA ASP A 147 -6.49 -13.21 9.36
C ASP A 147 -5.14 -12.65 8.92
N LEU A 148 -5.09 -12.00 7.76
CA LEU A 148 -3.89 -11.32 7.27
C LEU A 148 -3.49 -10.18 8.20
N SER A 149 -4.45 -9.39 8.69
CA SER A 149 -4.20 -8.28 9.61
C SER A 149 -3.57 -8.77 10.91
N THR A 150 -4.13 -9.79 11.54
CA THR A 150 -3.57 -10.34 12.78
C THR A 150 -2.16 -10.93 12.58
N LYS A 151 -1.91 -11.60 11.45
CA LYS A 151 -0.56 -12.09 11.10
C LYS A 151 0.43 -10.95 10.91
N CYS A 152 0.02 -9.90 10.19
CA CYS A 152 0.84 -8.72 9.93
C CYS A 152 1.25 -8.03 11.24
N ILE A 153 0.28 -7.73 12.10
CA ILE A 153 0.49 -7.01 13.35
C ILE A 153 1.37 -7.80 14.32
N ARG A 154 1.20 -9.13 14.40
CA ARG A 154 2.10 -10.01 15.16
C ARG A 154 3.52 -9.96 14.63
N HIS A 155 3.70 -10.06 13.32
CA HIS A 155 5.02 -10.06 12.67
C HIS A 155 5.76 -8.74 12.85
N LEU A 156 5.07 -7.61 12.76
CA LEU A 156 5.63 -6.28 13.01
C LEU A 156 5.95 -6.02 14.48
N GLY A 157 5.45 -6.86 15.39
CA GLY A 157 5.68 -6.73 16.84
C GLY A 157 4.91 -5.58 17.49
N ILE A 158 3.83 -5.12 16.86
CA ILE A 158 3.00 -4.03 17.38
C ILE A 158 2.21 -4.53 18.60
N VAL A 159 2.22 -3.74 19.67
CA VAL A 159 1.41 -3.94 20.88
C VAL A 159 0.62 -2.65 21.14
N GLY A 160 -0.67 -2.79 21.30
CA GLY A 160 -1.63 -1.69 21.39
C GLY A 160 -2.58 -1.69 20.22
N GLU A 161 -3.18 -0.57 19.95
CA GLU A 161 -4.06 -0.34 18.81
C GLU A 161 -3.25 0.10 17.58
N CYS A 162 -3.69 -0.32 16.42
CA CYS A 162 -3.12 0.07 15.14
C CYS A 162 -4.16 -0.07 14.01
N ASN A 163 -3.97 0.75 12.98
CA ASN A 163 -4.73 0.69 11.75
C ASN A 163 -3.91 -0.02 10.68
N ILE A 164 -4.51 -0.92 9.91
CA ILE A 164 -3.91 -1.54 8.72
C ILE A 164 -4.78 -1.26 7.49
N GLN A 165 -4.14 -0.81 6.41
CA GLN A 165 -4.80 -0.42 5.17
C GLN A 165 -4.41 -1.34 4.03
N TYR A 166 -5.41 -1.77 3.28
CA TYR A 166 -5.30 -2.64 2.12
C TYR A 166 -5.82 -1.97 0.85
N ALA A 167 -5.10 -2.15 -0.25
CA ALA A 167 -5.73 -2.18 -1.55
C ALA A 167 -6.23 -3.60 -1.80
N PHE A 168 -7.50 -3.74 -2.16
CA PHE A 168 -8.16 -5.03 -2.34
C PHE A 168 -8.89 -5.11 -3.68
N ASN A 169 -8.59 -6.16 -4.45
CA ASN A 169 -9.33 -6.48 -5.66
C ASN A 169 -10.38 -7.56 -5.33
N ALA A 170 -11.64 -7.16 -5.23
CA ALA A 170 -12.73 -8.04 -4.84
C ALA A 170 -13.08 -9.11 -5.90
N GLU A 171 -12.68 -8.91 -7.17
CA GLU A 171 -12.93 -9.86 -8.24
C GLU A 171 -11.95 -11.04 -8.21
N THR A 172 -10.69 -10.76 -7.87
CA THR A 172 -9.61 -11.75 -7.86
C THR A 172 -9.23 -12.22 -6.47
N ASN A 173 -9.75 -11.60 -5.42
CA ASN A 173 -9.33 -11.76 -4.02
C ASN A 173 -7.84 -11.46 -3.80
N ASP A 174 -7.24 -10.63 -4.68
CA ASP A 174 -5.86 -10.20 -4.50
C ASP A 174 -5.80 -8.93 -3.65
N TYR A 175 -4.70 -8.75 -2.94
CA TYR A 175 -4.53 -7.64 -2.00
C TYR A 175 -3.10 -7.10 -1.99
N ARG A 176 -2.94 -5.86 -1.54
CA ARG A 176 -1.67 -5.26 -1.15
C ARG A 176 -1.83 -4.57 0.19
N VAL A 177 -0.91 -4.78 1.10
CA VAL A 177 -0.80 -3.97 2.32
C VAL A 177 -0.19 -2.64 1.93
N ILE A 178 -0.96 -1.57 2.10
CA ILE A 178 -0.52 -0.22 1.74
C ILE A 178 0.28 0.39 2.87
N GLU A 179 -0.28 0.33 4.08
CA GLU A 179 0.24 1.02 5.24
C GLU A 179 -0.22 0.34 6.53
N VAL A 180 0.58 0.46 7.56
CA VAL A 180 0.21 0.12 8.93
C VAL A 180 0.57 1.30 9.82
N ASN A 181 -0.41 1.83 10.52
CA ASN A 181 -0.25 2.95 11.44
C ASN A 181 -0.27 2.42 12.89
N ALA A 182 0.88 2.43 13.57
CA ALA A 182 1.02 1.96 14.95
C ALA A 182 0.52 2.99 15.97
N ARG A 183 -0.68 3.52 15.76
CA ARG A 183 -1.34 4.56 16.54
C ARG A 183 -2.86 4.41 16.51
N LEU A 184 -3.54 5.09 17.42
CA LEU A 184 -4.98 5.34 17.35
C LEU A 184 -5.34 6.10 16.07
N SER A 185 -6.42 5.71 15.46
CA SER A 185 -7.01 6.40 14.30
C SER A 185 -7.85 7.59 14.73
#